data_730a6efa2a34c32b22d6e580812baac6
#
_entry.id   730a6efa2a34c32b22d6e580812baac6
#
_cell.length_a   1.000
_cell.length_b   1.000
_cell.length_c   1.000
_cell.angle_alpha   90.00
_cell.angle_beta   90.00
_cell.angle_gamma   90.00
#
_symmetry.space_group_name_H-M   'P 1'
#
loop_
_entity.id
_entity.type
_entity.pdbx_description
1 polymer ?
#
loop_
_entity_poly.entity_id
_entity_poly.type
_entity_poly.pdbx_seq_one_letter_code
_entity_poly.pdbx_strand_id
1 'polypeptide(L)'
;GYLQASLKDKDRLLLIPVEKLRPMVRVGEASKRYFRDNLYNLLARRAIQIMQQYRWQAAAKANQTNSLPADMTDMDQFVTYQFVPVSDCDLTAAVMQTYQSLLKAYDTETEREGWLLTGIDALNYLYRNFSGNFSNDVCQQELRKWIHTYPAVKTVPEAYLALAQFLQYQN
;
A
#
# COMPACT_ATOMS: atom_id res chain seq x y z
N GLY A 1 -2.90 5.61 -18.07
CA GLY A 1 -3.78 6.73 -17.73
C GLY A 1 -3.04 7.86 -17.02
N TYR A 2 -3.69 9.00 -16.78
CA TYR A 2 -3.07 10.20 -16.17
C TYR A 2 -2.43 9.95 -14.81
N LEU A 3 -3.01 9.09 -13.97
CA LEU A 3 -2.46 8.76 -12.64
C LEU A 3 -1.10 8.04 -12.74
N GLN A 4 -0.96 7.11 -13.68
CA GLN A 4 0.33 6.45 -13.92
C GLN A 4 1.34 7.40 -14.56
N ALA A 5 0.88 8.30 -15.43
CA ALA A 5 1.74 9.32 -16.01
C ALA A 5 2.31 10.28 -14.95
N SER A 6 1.53 10.62 -13.91
CA SER A 6 1.99 11.47 -12.81
C SER A 6 3.06 10.83 -11.93
N LEU A 7 3.26 9.53 -12.02
CA LEU A 7 4.26 8.77 -11.25
C LEU A 7 5.51 8.38 -12.06
N LYS A 8 5.58 8.74 -13.35
CA LYS A 8 6.68 8.32 -14.25
C LYS A 8 8.05 8.83 -13.81
N ASP A 9 8.13 10.04 -13.30
CA ASP A 9 9.40 10.67 -12.89
C ASP A 9 9.71 10.41 -11.42
N LYS A 10 9.57 9.13 -10.98
CA LYS A 10 9.70 8.71 -9.57
C LYS A 10 10.93 9.31 -8.91
N ASP A 11 12.11 9.19 -9.51
CA ASP A 11 13.36 9.63 -8.90
C ASP A 11 13.39 11.14 -8.65
N ARG A 12 12.81 11.94 -9.55
CA ARG A 12 12.68 13.39 -9.38
C ARG A 12 11.64 13.73 -8.31
N LEU A 13 10.52 13.01 -8.29
CA LEU A 13 9.44 13.23 -7.33
C LEU A 13 9.86 12.88 -5.90
N LEU A 14 10.71 11.87 -5.72
CA LEU A 14 11.30 11.50 -4.43
C LEU A 14 12.18 12.61 -3.84
N LEU A 15 12.81 13.45 -4.68
CA LEU A 15 13.67 14.56 -4.24
C LEU A 15 12.88 15.82 -3.85
N ILE A 16 11.56 15.86 -4.04
CA ILE A 16 10.73 17.04 -3.73
C ILE A 16 10.07 16.85 -2.37
N PRO A 17 10.54 17.49 -1.29
CA PRO A 17 9.90 17.41 0.02
C PRO A 17 8.50 18.04 0.00
N VAL A 18 7.54 17.39 0.65
CA VAL A 18 6.14 17.87 0.71
C VAL A 18 6.04 19.22 1.43
N GLU A 19 6.94 19.52 2.35
CA GLU A 19 7.00 20.81 3.05
C GLU A 19 7.10 22.00 2.10
N LYS A 20 7.81 21.85 0.97
CA LYS A 20 7.91 22.89 -0.07
C LYS A 20 6.58 23.15 -0.79
N LEU A 21 5.65 22.23 -0.67
CA LEU A 21 4.33 22.29 -1.32
C LEU A 21 3.22 22.80 -0.38
N ARG A 22 3.52 23.09 0.88
CA ARG A 22 2.54 23.56 1.87
C ARG A 22 1.63 24.72 1.41
N PRO A 23 2.10 25.67 0.60
CA PRO A 23 1.21 26.71 0.07
C PRO A 23 0.12 26.16 -0.87
N MET A 24 0.36 25.02 -1.51
CA MET A 24 -0.54 24.42 -2.51
C MET A 24 -1.30 23.20 -1.97
N VAL A 25 -0.79 22.55 -0.94
CA VAL A 25 -1.35 21.33 -0.37
C VAL A 25 -1.71 21.56 1.08
N ARG A 26 -3.02 21.55 1.40
CA ARG A 26 -3.47 21.51 2.80
C ARG A 26 -3.16 20.12 3.37
N VAL A 27 -2.13 20.05 4.17
CA VAL A 27 -1.78 18.86 4.95
C VAL A 27 -2.62 18.90 6.23
N GLY A 28 -3.77 18.20 6.25
CA GLY A 28 -4.59 18.07 7.46
C GLY A 28 -3.87 17.23 8.53
N GLU A 29 -4.28 17.32 9.81
CA GLU A 29 -3.64 16.55 10.91
C GLU A 29 -3.69 15.04 10.69
N ALA A 30 -4.72 14.50 10.02
CA ALA A 30 -4.80 13.11 9.61
C ALA A 30 -3.67 12.70 8.65
N SER A 31 -3.05 13.64 7.95
CA SER A 31 -1.93 13.38 7.04
C SER A 31 -0.60 13.19 7.76
N LYS A 32 -0.48 13.58 9.04
CA LYS A 32 0.69 13.27 9.87
C LYS A 32 0.80 11.76 10.17
N ARG A 33 -0.30 11.01 10.08
CA ARG A 33 -0.31 9.55 10.24
C ARG A 33 0.28 8.80 9.06
N TYR A 34 0.32 9.42 7.88
CA TYR A 34 0.88 8.82 6.68
C TYR A 34 2.13 9.58 6.32
N PHE A 35 3.28 8.96 6.48
CA PHE A 35 4.55 9.53 6.03
C PHE A 35 4.44 9.91 4.55
N ARG A 36 4.36 11.20 4.30
CA ARG A 36 4.31 11.80 2.97
C ARG A 36 5.47 12.77 2.86
N ASP A 37 6.68 12.21 2.96
CA ASP A 37 7.89 13.00 3.07
C ASP A 37 8.21 13.74 1.78
N ASN A 38 7.76 13.18 0.65
CA ASN A 38 8.06 13.69 -0.67
C ASN A 38 6.84 13.62 -1.59
N LEU A 39 6.96 14.30 -2.74
CA LEU A 39 5.88 14.42 -3.71
C LEU A 39 5.47 13.06 -4.31
N TYR A 40 6.43 12.13 -4.51
CA TYR A 40 6.12 10.80 -4.99
C TYR A 40 5.15 10.06 -4.06
N ASN A 41 5.46 10.03 -2.77
CA ASN A 41 4.64 9.35 -1.77
C ASN A 41 3.24 9.96 -1.67
N LEU A 42 3.14 11.30 -1.75
CA LEU A 42 1.86 11.99 -1.77
C LEU A 42 1.01 11.59 -2.99
N LEU A 43 1.59 11.64 -4.18
CA LEU A 43 0.89 11.33 -5.44
C LEU A 43 0.53 9.85 -5.54
N ALA A 44 1.42 8.94 -5.14
CA ALA A 44 1.19 7.50 -5.19
C ALA A 44 0.04 7.09 -4.26
N ARG A 45 0.01 7.59 -3.01
CA ARG A 45 -1.09 7.34 -2.08
C ARG A 45 -2.41 7.92 -2.59
N ARG A 46 -2.37 9.12 -3.18
CA ARG A 46 -3.57 9.70 -3.79
C ARG A 46 -4.05 8.90 -4.99
N ALA A 47 -3.14 8.40 -5.82
CA ALA A 47 -3.46 7.54 -6.95
C ALA A 47 -4.12 6.23 -6.48
N ILE A 48 -3.59 5.58 -5.44
CA ILE A 48 -4.20 4.38 -4.84
C ILE A 48 -5.64 4.67 -4.39
N GLN A 49 -5.88 5.76 -3.65
CA GLN A 49 -7.21 6.13 -3.17
C GLN A 49 -8.20 6.31 -4.32
N ILE A 50 -7.80 7.04 -5.36
CA ILE A 50 -8.63 7.29 -6.53
C ILE A 50 -8.90 5.97 -7.28
N MET A 51 -7.88 5.15 -7.54
CA MET A 51 -8.05 3.88 -8.24
C MET A 51 -8.95 2.91 -7.48
N GLN A 52 -8.84 2.84 -6.15
CA GLN A 52 -9.74 2.05 -5.32
C GLN A 52 -11.19 2.55 -5.41
N GLN A 53 -11.40 3.85 -5.35
CA GLN A 53 -12.74 4.45 -5.46
C GLN A 53 -13.38 4.14 -6.83
N TYR A 54 -12.64 4.30 -7.92
CA TYR A 54 -13.14 3.98 -9.27
C TYR A 54 -13.35 2.47 -9.48
N ARG A 55 -12.54 1.62 -8.84
CA ARG A 55 -12.73 0.17 -8.91
C ARG A 55 -14.10 -0.27 -8.36
N TRP A 56 -14.56 0.32 -7.26
CA TRP A 56 -15.89 0.03 -6.72
C TRP A 56 -16.99 0.32 -7.72
N GLN A 57 -16.84 1.38 -8.52
CA GLN A 57 -17.79 1.75 -9.58
C GLN A 57 -17.71 0.81 -10.79
N ALA A 58 -16.52 0.35 -11.13
CA ALA A 58 -16.27 -0.54 -12.27
C ALA A 58 -16.58 -2.01 -11.95
N ALA A 59 -16.34 -2.49 -10.75
CA ALA A 59 -16.59 -3.87 -10.32
C ALA A 59 -18.08 -4.23 -10.37
N ALA A 60 -18.97 -3.24 -10.26
CA ALA A 60 -20.39 -3.45 -10.50
C ALA A 60 -20.72 -3.83 -11.96
N LYS A 61 -19.75 -3.70 -12.89
CA LYS A 61 -19.94 -3.95 -14.33
C LYS A 61 -19.07 -5.08 -14.92
N ALA A 62 -18.08 -5.58 -14.20
CA ALA A 62 -17.14 -6.57 -14.75
C ALA A 62 -16.77 -7.65 -13.74
N ASN A 63 -17.11 -8.90 -14.04
CA ASN A 63 -16.67 -10.11 -13.33
C ASN A 63 -15.17 -10.42 -13.56
N GLN A 64 -14.29 -9.42 -13.52
CA GLN A 64 -12.84 -9.64 -13.64
C GLN A 64 -12.23 -9.81 -12.25
N THR A 65 -12.12 -11.04 -11.81
CA THR A 65 -11.32 -11.42 -10.65
C THR A 65 -9.86 -11.60 -11.11
N ASN A 66 -9.02 -10.61 -10.89
CA ASN A 66 -7.58 -10.84 -10.90
C ASN A 66 -7.28 -11.79 -9.74
N SER A 67 -6.78 -12.99 -10.05
CA SER A 67 -6.32 -13.94 -9.05
C SER A 67 -4.83 -13.72 -8.81
N LEU A 68 -4.42 -13.76 -7.54
CA LEU A 68 -3.01 -13.89 -7.19
C LEU A 68 -2.57 -15.35 -7.43
N PRO A 69 -1.25 -15.59 -7.68
CA PRO A 69 -0.72 -16.95 -7.66
C PRO A 69 -1.09 -17.65 -6.34
N ALA A 70 -1.50 -18.91 -6.42
CA ALA A 70 -1.99 -19.64 -5.24
C ALA A 70 -0.96 -19.78 -4.11
N ASP A 71 0.32 -19.72 -4.45
CA ASP A 71 1.46 -19.81 -3.55
C ASP A 71 1.89 -18.45 -2.97
N MET A 72 1.29 -17.34 -3.38
CA MET A 72 1.58 -16.02 -2.83
C MET A 72 0.85 -15.83 -1.49
N THR A 73 1.57 -15.98 -0.39
CA THR A 73 1.02 -15.93 0.96
C THR A 73 1.80 -15.03 1.92
N ASP A 74 2.76 -14.25 1.44
CA ASP A 74 3.53 -13.29 2.23
C ASP A 74 3.84 -12.00 1.48
N MET A 75 4.23 -10.97 2.23
CA MET A 75 4.50 -9.64 1.67
C MET A 75 5.82 -9.56 0.90
N ASP A 76 6.80 -10.41 1.17
CA ASP A 76 8.08 -10.43 0.44
C ASP A 76 7.84 -10.94 -0.98
N GLN A 77 7.01 -11.99 -1.13
CA GLN A 77 6.54 -12.47 -2.42
C GLN A 77 5.72 -11.40 -3.15
N PHE A 78 4.79 -10.74 -2.45
CA PHE A 78 4.00 -9.67 -3.04
C PHE A 78 4.88 -8.54 -3.60
N VAL A 79 5.89 -8.07 -2.86
CA VAL A 79 6.76 -6.96 -3.27
C VAL A 79 7.58 -7.31 -4.51
N THR A 80 7.97 -8.56 -4.69
CA THR A 80 8.81 -9.02 -5.81
C THR A 80 8.05 -9.49 -7.03
N TYR A 81 6.75 -9.81 -6.89
CA TYR A 81 5.94 -10.34 -7.97
C TYR A 81 5.72 -9.33 -9.10
N GLN A 82 5.73 -9.82 -10.35
CA GLN A 82 5.46 -9.00 -11.53
C GLN A 82 3.99 -9.10 -11.92
N PHE A 83 3.20 -8.10 -11.54
CA PHE A 83 1.80 -8.01 -11.96
C PHE A 83 1.71 -7.63 -13.44
N VAL A 84 1.10 -8.50 -14.25
CA VAL A 84 0.81 -8.22 -15.65
C VAL A 84 -0.64 -7.74 -15.75
N PRO A 85 -0.89 -6.49 -16.18
CA PRO A 85 -2.25 -5.99 -16.36
C PRO A 85 -2.98 -6.81 -17.42
N VAL A 86 -4.21 -7.25 -17.14
CA VAL A 86 -5.09 -7.94 -18.10
C VAL A 86 -5.68 -7.00 -19.15
N SER A 87 -5.62 -5.68 -18.91
CA SER A 87 -6.07 -4.64 -19.83
C SER A 87 -5.41 -3.30 -19.48
N ASP A 88 -5.46 -2.32 -20.40
CA ASP A 88 -4.96 -0.95 -20.18
C ASP A 88 -5.66 -0.21 -19.03
N CYS A 89 -6.83 -0.70 -18.60
CA CYS A 89 -7.63 -0.15 -17.51
C CYS A 89 -7.67 -1.06 -16.26
N ASP A 90 -6.69 -1.97 -16.11
CA ASP A 90 -6.62 -2.85 -14.93
C ASP A 90 -6.21 -2.06 -13.68
N LEU A 91 -7.24 -1.52 -13.00
CA LEU A 91 -7.04 -0.75 -11.77
C LEU A 91 -6.51 -1.60 -10.62
N THR A 92 -6.77 -2.89 -10.61
CA THR A 92 -6.28 -3.80 -9.57
C THR A 92 -4.78 -3.98 -9.68
N ALA A 93 -4.28 -4.32 -10.87
CA ALA A 93 -2.85 -4.42 -11.13
C ALA A 93 -2.15 -3.07 -10.86
N ALA A 94 -2.76 -1.95 -11.28
CA ALA A 94 -2.21 -0.62 -11.06
C ALA A 94 -2.09 -0.27 -9.56
N VAL A 95 -3.07 -0.62 -8.72
CA VAL A 95 -3.01 -0.44 -7.27
C VAL A 95 -1.89 -1.27 -6.66
N MET A 96 -1.80 -2.56 -7.02
CA MET A 96 -0.78 -3.47 -6.52
C MET A 96 0.64 -3.00 -6.90
N GLN A 97 0.86 -2.66 -8.16
CA GLN A 97 2.13 -2.11 -8.65
C GLN A 97 2.51 -0.80 -7.93
N THR A 98 1.52 0.04 -7.61
CA THR A 98 1.76 1.29 -6.88
C THR A 98 2.17 1.02 -5.44
N TYR A 99 1.53 0.06 -4.73
CA TYR A 99 1.96 -0.38 -3.41
C TYR A 99 3.38 -0.95 -3.43
N GLN A 100 3.70 -1.83 -4.39
CA GLN A 100 5.04 -2.36 -4.56
C GLN A 100 6.09 -1.26 -4.75
N SER A 101 5.76 -0.27 -5.59
CA SER A 101 6.66 0.84 -5.87
C SER A 101 6.90 1.73 -4.66
N LEU A 102 5.87 1.93 -3.81
CA LEU A 102 5.99 2.63 -2.54
C LEU A 102 6.86 1.83 -1.55
N LEU A 103 6.61 0.54 -1.38
CA LEU A 103 7.39 -0.32 -0.48
C LEU A 103 8.87 -0.34 -0.87
N LYS A 104 9.16 -0.46 -2.17
CA LYS A 104 10.54 -0.37 -2.68
C LYS A 104 11.17 1.01 -2.50
N ALA A 105 10.38 2.09 -2.47
CA ALA A 105 10.88 3.44 -2.21
C ALA A 105 11.29 3.67 -0.75
N TYR A 106 10.71 2.90 0.18
CA TYR A 106 10.98 2.96 1.63
C TYR A 106 11.94 1.85 2.12
N ASP A 107 12.68 1.20 1.23
CA ASP A 107 13.53 0.04 1.59
C ASP A 107 14.88 0.43 2.20
N THR A 108 14.93 1.54 2.94
CA THR A 108 16.08 1.95 3.73
C THR A 108 15.77 1.88 5.22
N GLU A 109 16.77 1.70 6.08
CA GLU A 109 16.56 1.67 7.53
C GLU A 109 15.95 2.97 8.07
N THR A 110 16.31 4.11 7.48
CA THR A 110 15.81 5.43 7.88
C THR A 110 14.35 5.67 7.48
N GLU A 111 13.83 4.91 6.54
CA GLU A 111 12.47 5.06 5.99
C GLU A 111 11.55 3.93 6.43
N ARG A 112 11.98 3.08 7.36
CA ARG A 112 11.25 1.89 7.82
C ARG A 112 9.86 2.22 8.41
N GLU A 113 9.67 3.42 8.95
CA GLU A 113 8.36 3.91 9.41
C GLU A 113 7.36 4.00 8.24
N GLY A 114 7.78 4.58 7.12
CA GLY A 114 6.97 4.68 5.90
C GLY A 114 6.70 3.31 5.27
N TRP A 115 7.69 2.42 5.30
CA TRP A 115 7.55 1.04 4.85
C TRP A 115 6.48 0.30 5.65
N LEU A 116 6.55 0.34 6.98
CA LEU A 116 5.60 -0.36 7.87
C LEU A 116 4.17 0.12 7.67
N LEU A 117 3.95 1.44 7.62
CA LEU A 117 2.61 2.01 7.37
C LEU A 117 2.07 1.61 5.99
N THR A 118 2.93 1.65 4.96
CA THR A 118 2.55 1.25 3.60
C THR A 118 2.25 -0.24 3.53
N GLY A 119 3.03 -1.06 4.23
CA GLY A 119 2.81 -2.50 4.35
C GLY A 119 1.48 -2.83 5.00
N ILE A 120 1.11 -2.14 6.09
CA ILE A 120 -0.20 -2.30 6.75
C ILE A 120 -1.35 -1.94 5.78
N ASP A 121 -1.24 -0.82 5.05
CA ASP A 121 -2.25 -0.41 4.07
C ASP A 121 -2.37 -1.44 2.93
N ALA A 122 -1.24 -1.94 2.41
CA ALA A 122 -1.21 -2.96 1.38
C ALA A 122 -1.79 -4.28 1.86
N LEU A 123 -1.45 -4.72 3.08
CA LEU A 123 -1.97 -5.95 3.69
C LEU A 123 -3.49 -5.89 3.86
N ASN A 124 -4.02 -4.76 4.34
CA ASN A 124 -5.46 -4.53 4.43
C ASN A 124 -6.14 -4.58 3.05
N TYR A 125 -5.50 -4.02 2.01
CA TYR A 125 -6.01 -4.10 0.65
C TYR A 125 -6.03 -5.54 0.14
N LEU A 126 -4.96 -6.29 0.35
CA LEU A 126 -4.82 -7.70 -0.05
C LEU A 126 -5.84 -8.59 0.66
N TYR A 127 -6.02 -8.44 1.96
CA TYR A 127 -7.05 -9.15 2.73
C TYR A 127 -8.45 -8.93 2.17
N ARG A 128 -8.82 -7.68 1.89
CA ARG A 128 -10.16 -7.33 1.38
C ARG A 128 -10.45 -7.83 -0.03
N ASN A 129 -9.42 -8.04 -0.84
CA ASN A 129 -9.58 -8.32 -2.26
C ASN A 129 -9.08 -9.70 -2.67
N PHE A 130 -8.25 -10.34 -1.83
CA PHE A 130 -7.56 -11.61 -2.12
C PHE A 130 -7.48 -12.47 -0.86
N SER A 131 -8.61 -12.64 -0.17
CA SER A 131 -8.67 -13.37 1.12
C SER A 131 -8.32 -14.85 1.01
N GLY A 132 -8.35 -15.42 -0.20
CA GLY A 132 -7.86 -16.78 -0.46
C GLY A 132 -6.34 -16.93 -0.27
N ASN A 133 -5.58 -15.87 -0.59
CA ASN A 133 -4.12 -15.81 -0.44
C ASN A 133 -3.73 -15.14 0.89
N PHE A 134 -4.34 -13.98 1.14
CA PHE A 134 -4.11 -13.19 2.35
C PHE A 134 -5.29 -13.36 3.30
N SER A 135 -5.40 -14.58 3.88
CA SER A 135 -6.40 -14.87 4.90
C SER A 135 -6.13 -14.08 6.18
N ASN A 136 -7.08 -14.07 7.10
CA ASN A 136 -6.93 -13.45 8.41
C ASN A 136 -5.66 -13.96 9.14
N ASP A 137 -5.41 -15.27 9.11
CA ASP A 137 -4.25 -15.89 9.77
C ASP A 137 -2.92 -15.43 9.11
N VAL A 138 -2.87 -15.37 7.78
CA VAL A 138 -1.69 -14.89 7.06
C VAL A 138 -1.41 -13.43 7.42
N CYS A 139 -2.45 -12.58 7.45
CA CYS A 139 -2.29 -11.18 7.84
C CYS A 139 -1.80 -11.01 9.28
N GLN A 140 -2.30 -11.81 10.21
CA GLN A 140 -1.81 -11.80 11.60
C GLN A 140 -0.35 -12.26 11.70
N GLN A 141 0.05 -13.30 10.94
CA GLN A 141 1.43 -13.79 10.93
C GLN A 141 2.39 -12.72 10.40
N GLU A 142 2.06 -12.04 9.30
CA GLU A 142 2.85 -10.95 8.75
C GLU A 142 2.99 -9.79 9.74
N LEU A 143 1.92 -9.36 10.39
CA LEU A 143 1.97 -8.29 11.38
C LEU A 143 2.84 -8.66 12.60
N ARG A 144 2.74 -9.90 13.10
CA ARG A 144 3.59 -10.40 14.19
C ARG A 144 5.07 -10.45 13.78
N LYS A 145 5.36 -10.90 12.54
CA LYS A 145 6.70 -10.89 11.96
C LYS A 145 7.27 -9.46 11.98
N TRP A 146 6.51 -8.46 11.52
CA TRP A 146 6.96 -7.06 11.49
C TRP A 146 7.17 -6.47 12.87
N ILE A 147 6.25 -6.71 13.82
CA ILE A 147 6.37 -6.27 15.22
C ILE A 147 7.65 -6.84 15.85
N HIS A 148 7.95 -8.12 15.60
CA HIS A 148 9.15 -8.75 16.11
C HIS A 148 10.43 -8.24 15.44
N THR A 149 10.39 -8.03 14.13
CA THR A 149 11.56 -7.62 13.33
C THR A 149 11.92 -6.14 13.54
N TYR A 150 10.93 -5.29 13.78
CA TYR A 150 11.11 -3.84 13.83
C TYR A 150 10.64 -3.20 15.16
N PRO A 151 11.02 -3.73 16.33
CA PRO A 151 10.45 -3.29 17.62
C PRO A 151 10.73 -1.81 17.95
N ALA A 152 11.80 -1.24 17.41
CA ALA A 152 12.22 0.14 17.67
C ALA A 152 11.62 1.18 16.70
N VAL A 153 10.88 0.75 15.68
CA VAL A 153 10.26 1.65 14.72
C VAL A 153 9.06 2.36 15.37
N LYS A 154 9.00 3.71 15.28
CA LYS A 154 7.97 4.53 15.95
C LYS A 154 6.54 4.20 15.53
N THR A 155 6.34 3.61 14.35
CA THR A 155 5.04 3.22 13.82
C THR A 155 4.62 1.80 14.17
N VAL A 156 5.40 1.06 14.97
CA VAL A 156 5.04 -0.26 15.49
C VAL A 156 3.69 -0.29 16.23
N PRO A 157 3.29 0.73 17.00
CA PRO A 157 1.94 0.77 17.57
C PRO A 157 0.80 0.63 16.53
N GLU A 158 1.00 1.11 15.31
CA GLU A 158 0.01 0.94 14.22
C GLU A 158 -0.08 -0.53 13.78
N ALA A 159 1.03 -1.28 13.80
CA ALA A 159 1.01 -2.72 13.52
C ALA A 159 0.29 -3.51 14.64
N TYR A 160 0.44 -3.13 15.90
CA TYR A 160 -0.34 -3.70 17.00
C TYR A 160 -1.83 -3.40 16.85
N LEU A 161 -2.18 -2.17 16.48
CA LEU A 161 -3.58 -1.80 16.24
C LEU A 161 -4.19 -2.61 15.09
N ALA A 162 -3.46 -2.75 13.98
CA ALA A 162 -3.88 -3.57 12.85
C ALA A 162 -4.04 -5.04 13.26
N LEU A 163 -3.10 -5.59 14.02
CA LEU A 163 -3.19 -6.97 14.55
C LEU A 163 -4.43 -7.15 15.42
N ALA A 164 -4.72 -6.19 16.31
CA ALA A 164 -5.92 -6.25 17.15
C ALA A 164 -7.21 -6.23 16.31
N GLN A 165 -7.25 -5.48 15.21
CA GLN A 165 -8.38 -5.48 14.28
C GLN A 165 -8.58 -6.86 13.63
N PHE A 166 -7.50 -7.49 13.14
CA PHE A 166 -7.58 -8.84 12.57
C PHE A 166 -8.00 -9.90 13.60
N LEU A 167 -7.60 -9.76 14.86
CA LEU A 167 -8.04 -10.66 15.94
C LEU A 167 -9.54 -10.53 16.25
N GLN A 168 -10.13 -9.34 16.10
CA GLN A 168 -11.57 -9.11 16.28
C GLN A 168 -12.43 -9.75 15.19
N TYR A 169 -11.91 -9.92 13.98
CA TYR A 169 -12.64 -10.57 12.88
C TYR A 169 -12.72 -12.11 12.99
N GLN A 170 -12.16 -12.71 14.04
CA GLN A 170 -12.25 -14.16 14.29
C GLN A 170 -13.46 -14.55 15.16
N ASN A 171 -14.16 -13.59 15.75
CA ASN A 171 -15.40 -13.79 16.53
C ASN A 171 -16.62 -13.39 15.72
#